data_bcf99c5f8a580dfb8f83e5455e4cb4ff
#
_entry.id   bcf99c5f8a580dfb8f83e5455e4cb4ff
#
_cell.length_a   1.000
_cell.length_b   1.000
_cell.length_c   1.000
_cell.angle_alpha   90.00
_cell.angle_beta   90.00
_cell.angle_gamma   90.00
#
_symmetry.space_group_name_H-M   'P 1'
#
loop_
_entity.id
_entity.type
_entity.pdbx_description
1 polymer ?
#
loop_
_entity_poly.entity_id
_entity_poly.type
_entity_poly.pdbx_seq_one_letter_code
_entity_poly.pdbx_strand_id
1 'polypeptide(L)'
;MRRRELIIALGFAMAWPIAANGQPDIRALRGQILLMQAECIADKIAGFIQENQNQVAWTTQLPSTGGYSIEQRRFDALRLLRQAPAVTELSLLDAEGKEFYKASRLAIDVVGSGTDYSEEAKFTQTVANKIYYGPVYLRRESEPYMTLALASRTSSAGVSVVELNLSRTWEIVQQTKVGNRGVAYVVDAGGRVIAHPDFGLRKSLRDLSTLAQVREALTTTALTGTAHVTRDMNDQKVVAAYARVVGPGWLVFVELPIDEWTN
;
A
#
# COMPACT_ATOMS: atom_id res chain seq x y z
N MET A 1 -13.72 52.08 -4.35
CA MET A 1 -12.74 51.20 -4.97
C MET A 1 -13.17 49.75 -4.70
N ARG A 2 -13.76 49.06 -5.69
CA ARG A 2 -14.26 47.67 -5.57
C ARG A 2 -13.17 46.75 -6.11
N ARG A 3 -12.60 45.85 -5.26
CA ARG A 3 -11.74 44.76 -5.70
C ARG A 3 -12.63 43.67 -6.27
N ARG A 4 -12.46 43.35 -7.55
CA ARG A 4 -13.01 42.15 -8.21
C ARG A 4 -12.03 41.02 -7.99
N GLU A 5 -12.45 40.01 -7.28
CA GLU A 5 -11.70 38.75 -7.19
C GLU A 5 -11.93 37.95 -8.48
N LEU A 6 -10.84 37.64 -9.15
CA LEU A 6 -10.81 36.81 -10.35
C LEU A 6 -10.75 35.33 -9.89
N ILE A 7 -11.88 34.64 -9.98
CA ILE A 7 -11.93 33.18 -9.80
C ILE A 7 -11.46 32.57 -11.12
N ILE A 8 -10.23 32.05 -11.14
CA ILE A 8 -9.71 31.24 -12.25
C ILE A 8 -10.24 29.81 -12.04
N ALA A 9 -11.33 29.47 -12.75
CA ALA A 9 -11.77 28.11 -12.88
C ALA A 9 -10.83 27.36 -13.85
N LEU A 10 -9.94 26.54 -13.31
CA LEU A 10 -9.17 25.55 -14.08
C LEU A 10 -10.13 24.44 -14.52
N GLY A 11 -10.74 24.62 -15.68
CA GLY A 11 -11.48 23.59 -16.37
C GLY A 11 -10.51 22.55 -16.92
N PHE A 12 -10.42 21.38 -16.30
CA PHE A 12 -9.85 20.21 -16.94
C PHE A 12 -10.74 19.82 -18.12
N ALA A 13 -10.38 20.26 -19.33
CA ALA A 13 -10.98 19.75 -20.55
C ALA A 13 -10.49 18.30 -20.74
N MET A 14 -11.28 17.34 -20.31
CA MET A 14 -11.12 15.95 -20.74
C MET A 14 -11.35 15.92 -22.25
N ALA A 15 -10.26 15.80 -23.01
CA ALA A 15 -10.36 15.56 -24.45
C ALA A 15 -10.92 14.14 -24.66
N TRP A 16 -12.20 14.08 -24.96
CA TRP A 16 -12.86 12.84 -25.36
C TRP A 16 -12.37 12.46 -26.76
N PRO A 17 -11.78 11.29 -26.99
CA PRO A 17 -11.43 10.86 -28.33
C PRO A 17 -12.72 10.51 -29.09
N ILE A 18 -13.17 11.45 -29.92
CA ILE A 18 -14.27 11.22 -30.87
C ILE A 18 -13.67 10.54 -32.10
N ALA A 19 -14.11 9.31 -32.40
CA ALA A 19 -13.76 8.66 -33.68
C ALA A 19 -14.26 9.50 -34.86
N ALA A 20 -13.61 9.36 -36.01
CA ALA A 20 -13.87 10.17 -37.23
C ALA A 20 -15.33 10.19 -37.70
N ASN A 21 -16.21 9.33 -37.15
CA ASN A 21 -17.64 9.24 -37.44
C ASN A 21 -18.52 9.65 -36.24
N GLY A 22 -18.01 10.36 -35.24
CA GLY A 22 -18.78 10.86 -34.11
C GLY A 22 -19.21 9.79 -33.08
N GLN A 23 -18.86 8.52 -33.25
CA GLN A 23 -19.09 7.48 -32.26
C GLN A 23 -17.90 7.36 -31.30
N PRO A 24 -18.13 7.24 -29.98
CA PRO A 24 -17.05 7.04 -29.04
C PRO A 24 -16.32 5.73 -29.37
N ASP A 25 -14.97 5.77 -29.36
CA ASP A 25 -14.17 4.56 -29.49
C ASP A 25 -14.40 3.67 -28.26
N ILE A 26 -15.20 2.62 -28.41
CA ILE A 26 -15.55 1.69 -27.35
C ILE A 26 -14.32 1.06 -26.72
N ARG A 27 -13.24 0.84 -27.49
CA ARG A 27 -12.00 0.29 -26.97
C ARG A 27 -11.28 1.29 -26.07
N ALA A 28 -11.19 2.55 -26.49
CA ALA A 28 -10.64 3.61 -25.66
C ALA A 28 -11.41 3.75 -24.34
N LEU A 29 -12.76 3.71 -24.40
CA LEU A 29 -13.59 3.79 -23.21
C LEU A 29 -13.39 2.59 -22.27
N ARG A 30 -13.30 1.37 -22.80
CA ARG A 30 -13.00 0.17 -22.00
C ARG A 30 -11.61 0.27 -21.36
N GLY A 31 -10.61 0.81 -22.06
CA GLY A 31 -9.28 1.06 -21.52
C GLY A 31 -9.30 2.00 -20.33
N GLN A 32 -10.10 3.07 -20.44
CA GLN A 32 -10.29 3.99 -19.32
C GLN A 32 -10.96 3.30 -18.12
N ILE A 33 -11.95 2.43 -18.36
CA ILE A 33 -12.63 1.68 -17.29
C ILE A 33 -11.62 0.77 -16.56
N LEU A 34 -10.77 0.02 -17.27
CA LEU A 34 -9.74 -0.82 -16.65
C LEU A 34 -8.77 0.02 -15.81
N LEU A 35 -8.33 1.16 -16.34
CA LEU A 35 -7.45 2.07 -15.61
C LEU A 35 -8.13 2.61 -14.33
N MET A 36 -9.37 3.09 -14.44
CA MET A 36 -10.14 3.56 -13.29
C MET A 36 -10.34 2.45 -12.24
N GLN A 37 -10.50 1.20 -12.65
CA GLN A 37 -10.57 0.08 -11.71
C GLN A 37 -9.24 -0.13 -10.98
N ALA A 38 -8.11 -0.08 -11.70
CA ALA A 38 -6.78 -0.18 -11.09
C ALA A 38 -6.53 0.96 -10.08
N GLU A 39 -6.87 2.21 -10.47
CA GLU A 39 -6.77 3.38 -9.59
C GLU A 39 -7.66 3.24 -8.36
N CYS A 40 -8.91 2.84 -8.51
CA CYS A 40 -9.83 2.64 -7.38
C CYS A 40 -9.31 1.61 -6.37
N ILE A 41 -8.71 0.52 -6.84
CA ILE A 41 -8.09 -0.48 -5.96
C ILE A 41 -6.86 0.10 -5.27
N ALA A 42 -5.99 0.79 -6.03
CA ALA A 42 -4.78 1.42 -5.50
C ALA A 42 -5.11 2.44 -4.41
N ASP A 43 -6.12 3.28 -4.63
CA ASP A 43 -6.58 4.28 -3.66
C ASP A 43 -7.15 3.64 -2.39
N LYS A 44 -7.94 2.57 -2.51
CA LYS A 44 -8.46 1.83 -1.34
C LYS A 44 -7.34 1.23 -0.51
N ILE A 45 -6.31 0.66 -1.16
CA ILE A 45 -5.15 0.10 -0.47
C ILE A 45 -4.31 1.21 0.16
N ALA A 46 -4.05 2.30 -0.56
CA ALA A 46 -3.33 3.46 -0.05
C ALA A 46 -4.06 4.07 1.16
N GLY A 47 -5.38 4.23 1.08
CA GLY A 47 -6.23 4.71 2.17
C GLY A 47 -6.13 3.83 3.41
N PHE A 48 -6.20 2.50 3.24
CA PHE A 48 -6.03 1.55 4.34
C PHE A 48 -4.66 1.68 5.03
N ILE A 49 -3.58 1.78 4.26
CA ILE A 49 -2.23 1.96 4.81
C ILE A 49 -2.09 3.31 5.50
N GLN A 50 -2.57 4.38 4.86
CA GLN A 50 -2.51 5.74 5.40
C GLN A 50 -3.31 5.90 6.69
N GLU A 51 -4.48 5.27 6.79
CA GLU A 51 -5.28 5.29 8.02
C GLU A 51 -4.50 4.66 9.18
N ASN A 52 -3.93 3.47 8.98
CA ASN A 52 -3.12 2.82 10.01
C ASN A 52 -1.87 3.64 10.37
N GLN A 53 -1.19 4.21 9.37
CA GLN A 53 -0.07 5.13 9.56
C GLN A 53 -0.46 6.33 10.45
N ASN A 54 -1.60 6.96 10.16
CA ASN A 54 -2.10 8.09 10.94
C ASN A 54 -2.40 7.67 12.38
N GLN A 55 -3.01 6.50 12.59
CA GLN A 55 -3.30 5.98 13.94
C GLN A 55 -2.03 5.73 14.74
N VAL A 56 -0.99 5.14 14.12
CA VAL A 56 0.32 4.97 14.74
C VAL A 56 0.92 6.34 15.08
N ALA A 57 0.93 7.29 14.15
CA ALA A 57 1.47 8.63 14.34
C ALA A 57 0.79 9.36 15.51
N TRP A 58 -0.54 9.36 15.55
CA TRP A 58 -1.31 10.01 16.63
C TRP A 58 -1.06 9.41 18.01
N THR A 59 -0.87 8.08 18.08
CA THR A 59 -0.74 7.38 19.35
C THR A 59 0.70 7.42 19.90
N THR A 60 1.69 7.43 19.02
CA THR A 60 3.11 7.25 19.41
C THR A 60 3.95 8.51 19.32
N GLN A 61 3.47 9.54 18.63
CA GLN A 61 4.20 10.79 18.40
C GLN A 61 3.71 11.96 19.28
N LEU A 62 3.10 11.68 20.41
CA LEU A 62 2.70 12.73 21.34
C LEU A 62 3.93 13.49 21.85
N PRO A 63 3.86 14.85 21.96
CA PRO A 63 5.00 15.65 22.37
C PRO A 63 5.46 15.27 23.78
N SER A 64 6.71 14.91 23.92
CA SER A 64 7.32 14.59 25.22
C SER A 64 7.76 15.86 25.93
N THR A 65 6.83 16.73 26.32
CA THR A 65 7.13 17.81 27.26
C THR A 65 7.16 17.29 28.70
N GLY A 66 8.21 16.54 29.06
CA GLY A 66 8.39 15.96 30.39
C GLY A 66 8.10 14.45 30.40
N GLY A 67 9.13 13.66 30.37
CA GLY A 67 9.24 12.20 30.45
C GLY A 67 7.94 11.42 30.64
N TYR A 68 7.37 10.89 29.54
CA TYR A 68 6.26 9.93 29.68
C TYR A 68 6.71 8.71 30.47
N SER A 69 5.92 8.34 31.48
CA SER A 69 6.17 7.11 32.22
C SER A 69 5.93 5.89 31.30
N ILE A 70 6.51 4.77 31.65
CA ILE A 70 6.31 3.51 30.92
C ILE A 70 4.81 3.11 30.93
N GLU A 71 4.10 3.44 32.00
CA GLU A 71 2.65 3.20 32.14
C GLU A 71 1.85 3.99 31.11
N GLN A 72 2.23 5.24 30.85
CA GLN A 72 1.58 6.07 29.83
C GLN A 72 1.83 5.48 28.44
N ARG A 73 3.06 5.06 28.15
CA ARG A 73 3.40 4.38 26.87
C ARG A 73 2.61 3.09 26.68
N ARG A 74 2.46 2.31 27.75
CA ARG A 74 1.65 1.10 27.74
C ARG A 74 0.17 1.40 27.45
N PHE A 75 -0.38 2.42 28.09
CA PHE A 75 -1.76 2.84 27.85
C PHE A 75 -1.99 3.24 26.39
N ASP A 76 -1.09 4.06 25.83
CA ASP A 76 -1.17 4.52 24.45
C ASP A 76 -1.01 3.36 23.45
N ALA A 77 -0.11 2.42 23.71
CA ALA A 77 0.07 1.22 22.90
C ALA A 77 -1.18 0.33 22.90
N LEU A 78 -1.76 0.06 24.05
CA LEU A 78 -2.99 -0.73 24.18
C LEU A 78 -4.19 -0.03 23.53
N ARG A 79 -4.23 1.31 23.59
CA ARG A 79 -5.24 2.10 22.87
C ARG A 79 -5.07 1.95 21.35
N LEU A 80 -3.85 2.08 20.82
CA LEU A 80 -3.56 1.86 19.40
C LEU A 80 -3.99 0.48 18.94
N LEU A 81 -3.56 -0.56 19.64
CA LEU A 81 -3.94 -1.94 19.31
C LEU A 81 -5.46 -2.13 19.28
N ARG A 82 -6.23 -1.47 20.15
CA ARG A 82 -7.69 -1.52 20.11
C ARG A 82 -8.31 -0.76 18.95
N GLN A 83 -7.79 0.43 18.62
CA GLN A 83 -8.34 1.32 17.59
C GLN A 83 -7.96 0.90 16.17
N ALA A 84 -6.77 0.32 15.99
CA ALA A 84 -6.24 -0.15 14.72
C ALA A 84 -6.14 -1.69 14.68
N PRO A 85 -7.23 -2.41 14.35
CA PRO A 85 -7.24 -3.87 14.38
C PRO A 85 -6.20 -4.54 13.48
N ALA A 86 -5.79 -3.87 12.40
CA ALA A 86 -4.75 -4.36 11.50
C ALA A 86 -3.34 -4.30 12.13
N VAL A 87 -3.13 -3.43 13.13
CA VAL A 87 -1.87 -3.38 13.89
C VAL A 87 -1.87 -4.49 14.93
N THR A 88 -0.97 -5.46 14.81
CA THR A 88 -0.90 -6.61 15.70
C THR A 88 0.19 -6.51 16.74
N GLU A 89 1.24 -5.78 16.46
CA GLU A 89 2.36 -5.51 17.35
C GLU A 89 2.83 -4.07 17.21
N LEU A 90 3.28 -3.49 18.32
CA LEU A 90 3.97 -2.19 18.36
C LEU A 90 5.25 -2.36 19.17
N SER A 91 6.38 -1.98 18.59
CA SER A 91 7.66 -1.82 19.27
C SER A 91 8.05 -0.35 19.28
N LEU A 92 8.47 0.16 20.43
CA LEU A 92 9.00 1.50 20.61
C LEU A 92 10.52 1.41 20.77
N LEU A 93 11.23 2.05 19.85
CA LEU A 93 12.69 2.13 19.86
C LEU A 93 13.12 3.52 20.31
N ASP A 94 14.21 3.59 21.09
CA ASP A 94 14.84 4.86 21.47
C ASP A 94 15.63 5.49 20.31
N ALA A 95 16.32 6.59 20.59
CA ALA A 95 17.11 7.31 19.59
C ALA A 95 18.32 6.50 19.08
N GLU A 96 18.77 5.54 19.84
CA GLU A 96 19.89 4.63 19.54
C GLU A 96 19.41 3.33 18.85
N GLY A 97 18.09 3.13 18.68
CA GLY A 97 17.51 1.96 18.02
C GLY A 97 17.28 0.77 18.95
N LYS A 98 17.35 0.96 20.27
CA LYS A 98 17.07 -0.10 21.25
C LYS A 98 15.60 -0.15 21.62
N GLU A 99 15.02 -1.35 21.62
CA GLU A 99 13.64 -1.58 22.02
C GLU A 99 13.49 -1.42 23.55
N PHE A 100 12.72 -0.43 23.95
CA PHE A 100 12.42 -0.23 25.37
C PHE A 100 11.00 -0.66 25.77
N TYR A 101 10.09 -0.82 24.79
CA TYR A 101 8.74 -1.32 25.02
C TYR A 101 8.19 -2.04 23.78
N LYS A 102 7.51 -3.16 24.01
CA LYS A 102 6.78 -3.89 22.97
C LYS A 102 5.43 -4.32 23.50
N ALA A 103 4.37 -4.01 22.75
CA ALA A 103 3.02 -4.51 22.97
C ALA A 103 2.59 -5.41 21.81
N SER A 104 1.85 -6.48 22.10
CA SER A 104 1.40 -7.43 21.10
C SER A 104 -0.01 -7.95 21.41
N ARG A 105 -0.81 -8.17 20.33
CA ARG A 105 -2.07 -8.93 20.44
C ARG A 105 -1.82 -10.43 20.56
N LEU A 106 -0.63 -10.88 20.17
CA LEU A 106 -0.29 -12.30 19.98
C LEU A 106 0.62 -12.85 21.07
N ALA A 107 1.14 -11.97 21.93
CA ALA A 107 2.07 -12.31 22.99
C ALA A 107 1.94 -11.34 24.18
N ILE A 108 2.61 -11.67 25.29
CA ILE A 108 2.70 -10.81 26.48
C ILE A 108 3.55 -9.57 26.14
N ASP A 109 3.17 -8.42 26.70
CA ASP A 109 3.93 -7.17 26.58
C ASP A 109 5.32 -7.34 27.20
N VAL A 110 6.31 -6.73 26.56
CA VAL A 110 7.71 -6.74 27.02
C VAL A 110 8.17 -5.33 27.33
N VAL A 111 8.73 -5.13 28.52
CA VAL A 111 9.30 -3.86 28.95
C VAL A 111 10.82 -4.04 29.07
N GLY A 112 11.58 -3.16 28.43
CA GLY A 112 13.04 -3.14 28.54
C GLY A 112 13.72 -4.38 27.98
N SER A 113 13.27 -4.88 26.79
CA SER A 113 13.97 -6.00 26.12
C SER A 113 15.43 -5.68 25.82
N GLY A 114 15.71 -4.40 25.53
CA GLY A 114 17.04 -3.94 25.15
C GLY A 114 17.51 -4.48 23.79
N THR A 115 16.62 -5.13 23.03
CA THR A 115 16.95 -5.62 21.68
C THR A 115 17.42 -4.47 20.82
N ASP A 116 18.58 -4.62 20.21
CA ASP A 116 19.22 -3.60 19.39
C ASP A 116 18.80 -3.77 17.91
N TYR A 117 18.16 -2.75 17.36
CA TYR A 117 17.72 -2.67 15.96
C TYR A 117 18.43 -1.55 15.18
N SER A 118 19.50 -0.97 15.74
CA SER A 118 20.21 0.18 15.17
C SER A 118 20.74 -0.05 13.74
N GLU A 119 21.10 -1.30 13.42
CA GLU A 119 21.57 -1.69 12.08
C GLU A 119 20.45 -2.15 11.14
N GLU A 120 19.23 -2.37 11.65
CA GLU A 120 18.15 -2.89 10.84
C GLU A 120 17.48 -1.81 9.97
N ALA A 121 17.02 -2.21 8.77
CA ALA A 121 16.38 -1.31 7.81
C ALA A 121 15.17 -0.56 8.40
N LYS A 122 14.37 -1.21 9.26
CA LYS A 122 13.23 -0.59 9.94
C LYS A 122 13.61 0.58 10.86
N PHE A 123 14.85 0.65 11.33
CA PHE A 123 15.38 1.78 12.10
C PHE A 123 16.13 2.76 11.18
N THR A 124 17.16 2.29 10.49
CA THR A 124 18.04 3.15 9.68
C THR A 124 17.30 3.91 8.59
N GLN A 125 16.41 3.23 7.84
CA GLN A 125 15.62 3.88 6.80
C GLN A 125 14.53 4.79 7.38
N THR A 126 13.96 4.44 8.53
CA THR A 126 12.97 5.30 9.17
C THR A 126 13.57 6.60 9.68
N VAL A 127 14.77 6.57 10.26
CA VAL A 127 15.50 7.78 10.68
C VAL A 127 15.78 8.68 9.47
N ALA A 128 16.24 8.09 8.36
CA ALA A 128 16.57 8.82 7.13
C ALA A 128 15.34 9.41 6.43
N ASN A 129 14.28 8.60 6.23
CA ASN A 129 13.15 8.92 5.37
C ASN A 129 11.86 9.30 6.13
N LYS A 130 11.89 9.28 7.47
CA LYS A 130 10.76 9.50 8.39
C LYS A 130 9.72 8.37 8.41
N ILE A 131 9.67 7.55 7.39
CA ILE A 131 8.79 6.40 7.26
C ILE A 131 9.51 5.26 6.56
N TYR A 132 9.19 4.03 6.95
CA TYR A 132 9.65 2.82 6.32
C TYR A 132 8.50 1.85 6.10
N TYR A 133 8.39 1.35 4.87
CA TYR A 133 7.51 0.27 4.47
C TYR A 133 8.36 -0.97 4.21
N GLY A 134 8.29 -1.95 5.10
CA GLY A 134 9.04 -3.19 4.97
C GLY A 134 8.51 -4.09 3.85
N PRO A 135 9.27 -5.11 3.46
CA PRO A 135 8.81 -6.12 2.52
C PRO A 135 7.61 -6.89 3.10
N VAL A 136 6.71 -7.30 2.20
CA VAL A 136 5.60 -8.18 2.60
C VAL A 136 6.13 -9.58 2.88
N TYR A 137 5.67 -10.18 3.97
CA TYR A 137 5.98 -11.53 4.37
C TYR A 137 4.73 -12.26 4.88
N LEU A 138 4.78 -13.58 4.94
CA LEU A 138 3.67 -14.40 5.43
C LEU A 138 3.94 -14.85 6.86
N ARG A 139 3.00 -14.57 7.76
CA ARG A 139 2.94 -15.18 9.08
C ARG A 139 2.14 -16.46 9.03
N ARG A 140 2.58 -17.51 9.72
CA ARG A 140 1.92 -18.82 9.75
C ARG A 140 1.59 -19.32 8.33
N GLU A 141 2.46 -19.02 7.36
CA GLU A 141 2.34 -19.43 5.95
C GLU A 141 1.08 -18.96 5.21
N SER A 142 0.23 -18.14 5.82
CA SER A 142 -1.08 -17.79 5.25
C SER A 142 -1.52 -16.36 5.45
N GLU A 143 -0.94 -15.63 6.39
CA GLU A 143 -1.37 -14.27 6.72
C GLU A 143 -0.34 -13.25 6.21
N PRO A 144 -0.72 -12.29 5.34
CA PRO A 144 0.20 -11.29 4.83
C PRO A 144 0.44 -10.19 5.87
N TYR A 145 1.69 -9.89 6.11
CA TYR A 145 2.14 -8.83 7.02
C TYR A 145 3.19 -7.95 6.37
N MET A 146 3.30 -6.75 6.89
CA MET A 146 4.35 -5.79 6.57
C MET A 146 4.76 -5.05 7.83
N THR A 147 6.05 -4.77 7.99
CA THR A 147 6.53 -3.83 8.99
C THR A 147 6.33 -2.40 8.50
N LEU A 148 5.67 -1.58 9.29
CA LEU A 148 5.56 -0.14 9.08
C LEU A 148 6.27 0.56 10.23
N ALA A 149 7.23 1.45 9.93
CA ALA A 149 7.92 2.21 10.97
C ALA A 149 7.84 3.71 10.72
N LEU A 150 7.67 4.47 11.79
CA LEU A 150 7.52 5.93 11.77
C LEU A 150 8.53 6.55 12.73
N ALA A 151 9.31 7.54 12.24
CA ALA A 151 10.14 8.35 13.12
C ALA A 151 9.28 9.32 13.92
N SER A 152 9.66 9.55 15.16
CA SER A 152 9.08 10.61 15.97
C SER A 152 9.31 11.99 15.31
N ARG A 153 8.43 12.94 15.62
CA ARG A 153 8.59 14.34 15.19
C ARG A 153 9.84 15.00 15.78
N THR A 154 10.24 14.58 16.97
CA THR A 154 11.48 15.01 17.62
C THR A 154 12.55 13.95 17.46
N SER A 155 13.72 14.33 17.00
CA SER A 155 14.85 13.43 16.74
C SER A 155 15.29 12.61 17.97
N SER A 156 14.99 13.09 19.17
CA SER A 156 15.32 12.43 20.44
C SER A 156 14.30 11.37 20.89
N ALA A 157 13.16 11.23 20.20
CA ALA A 157 12.07 10.38 20.69
C ALA A 157 11.99 8.99 20.02
N GLY A 158 12.96 8.67 19.15
CA GLY A 158 13.10 7.32 18.59
C GLY A 158 12.12 6.99 17.44
N VAL A 159 11.83 5.70 17.28
CA VAL A 159 11.03 5.14 16.17
C VAL A 159 9.93 4.24 16.73
N SER A 160 8.74 4.38 16.16
CA SER A 160 7.63 3.45 16.40
C SER A 160 7.56 2.45 15.25
N VAL A 161 7.66 1.16 15.56
CA VAL A 161 7.62 0.06 14.59
C VAL A 161 6.36 -0.76 14.84
N VAL A 162 5.54 -0.99 13.83
CA VAL A 162 4.35 -1.83 13.92
C VAL A 162 4.36 -2.95 12.90
N GLU A 163 3.73 -4.07 13.28
CA GLU A 163 3.43 -5.16 12.35
C GLU A 163 1.98 -5.03 11.91
N LEU A 164 1.80 -4.76 10.61
CA LEU A 164 0.52 -4.50 9.98
C LEU A 164 0.04 -5.73 9.22
N ASN A 165 -1.12 -6.26 9.60
CA ASN A 165 -1.81 -7.33 8.89
C ASN A 165 -2.45 -6.78 7.61
N LEU A 166 -2.15 -7.38 6.46
CA LEU A 166 -2.58 -6.92 5.14
C LEU A 166 -3.79 -7.70 4.59
N SER A 167 -4.50 -8.49 5.40
CA SER A 167 -5.67 -9.27 4.95
C SER A 167 -6.73 -8.40 4.27
N ARG A 168 -6.87 -7.14 4.70
CA ARG A 168 -7.76 -6.17 4.06
C ARG A 168 -7.41 -5.91 2.59
N THR A 169 -6.13 -5.93 2.24
CA THR A 169 -5.67 -5.80 0.84
C THR A 169 -6.15 -7.00 0.00
N TRP A 170 -6.14 -8.20 0.55
CA TRP A 170 -6.69 -9.37 -0.11
C TRP A 170 -8.21 -9.27 -0.35
N GLU A 171 -8.95 -8.81 0.67
CA GLU A 171 -10.40 -8.60 0.54
C GLU A 171 -10.75 -7.59 -0.56
N ILE A 172 -10.02 -6.47 -0.64
CA ILE A 172 -10.22 -5.45 -1.67
C ILE A 172 -10.08 -6.06 -3.06
N VAL A 173 -9.03 -6.86 -3.27
CA VAL A 173 -8.77 -7.53 -4.57
C VAL A 173 -9.84 -8.58 -4.88
N GLN A 174 -10.20 -9.44 -3.91
CA GLN A 174 -11.20 -10.50 -4.10
C GLN A 174 -12.60 -9.97 -4.40
N GLN A 175 -12.96 -8.82 -3.85
CA GLN A 175 -14.27 -8.20 -4.07
C GLN A 175 -14.37 -7.44 -5.40
N THR A 176 -13.23 -7.23 -6.08
CA THR A 176 -13.22 -6.50 -7.34
C THR A 176 -13.56 -7.42 -8.50
N LYS A 177 -14.65 -7.10 -9.21
CA LYS A 177 -15.01 -7.76 -10.46
C LYS A 177 -14.45 -7.00 -11.65
N VAL A 178 -13.72 -7.72 -12.52
CA VAL A 178 -13.17 -7.20 -13.78
C VAL A 178 -13.79 -7.97 -14.92
N GLY A 179 -14.79 -7.40 -15.58
CA GLY A 179 -15.58 -8.13 -16.58
C GLY A 179 -16.18 -9.42 -16.00
N ASN A 180 -16.18 -10.50 -16.77
CA ASN A 180 -16.61 -11.83 -16.32
C ASN A 180 -15.42 -12.72 -15.90
N ARG A 181 -14.29 -12.63 -16.60
CA ARG A 181 -13.11 -13.50 -16.44
C ARG A 181 -11.82 -12.72 -16.17
N GLY A 182 -11.91 -11.39 -16.10
CA GLY A 182 -10.77 -10.56 -15.78
C GLY A 182 -10.33 -10.71 -14.33
N VAL A 183 -9.10 -10.30 -14.05
CA VAL A 183 -8.41 -10.47 -12.78
C VAL A 183 -7.80 -9.15 -12.33
N ALA A 184 -7.93 -8.85 -11.04
CA ALA A 184 -7.14 -7.82 -10.38
C ALA A 184 -6.12 -8.49 -9.45
N TYR A 185 -4.89 -7.94 -9.38
CA TYR A 185 -3.86 -8.40 -8.46
C TYR A 185 -2.90 -7.28 -8.07
N VAL A 186 -2.15 -7.49 -7.00
CA VAL A 186 -1.19 -6.52 -6.46
C VAL A 186 0.18 -7.18 -6.34
N VAL A 187 1.20 -6.46 -6.78
CA VAL A 187 2.59 -6.85 -6.56
C VAL A 187 3.34 -5.80 -5.75
N ASP A 188 4.37 -6.22 -5.02
CA ASP A 188 5.28 -5.31 -4.33
C ASP A 188 6.24 -4.61 -5.30
N ALA A 189 7.10 -3.73 -4.77
CA ALA A 189 8.11 -3.01 -5.55
C ALA A 189 9.17 -3.93 -6.22
N GLY A 190 9.21 -5.21 -5.86
CA GLY A 190 10.06 -6.23 -6.50
C GLY A 190 9.31 -7.11 -7.51
N GLY A 191 8.00 -6.91 -7.69
CA GLY A 191 7.17 -7.72 -8.60
C GLY A 191 6.60 -9.00 -7.98
N ARG A 192 6.72 -9.18 -6.64
CA ARG A 192 6.17 -10.35 -5.95
C ARG A 192 4.69 -10.13 -5.62
N VAL A 193 3.87 -11.15 -5.84
CA VAL A 193 2.42 -11.10 -5.56
C VAL A 193 2.15 -10.87 -4.09
N ILE A 194 1.43 -9.80 -3.76
CA ILE A 194 0.91 -9.50 -2.43
C ILE A 194 -0.55 -9.94 -2.30
N ALA A 195 -1.36 -9.67 -3.33
CA ALA A 195 -2.77 -10.02 -3.37
C ALA A 195 -3.16 -10.53 -4.75
N HIS A 196 -3.91 -11.63 -4.79
CA HIS A 196 -4.41 -12.26 -6.01
C HIS A 196 -5.66 -13.07 -5.66
N PRO A 197 -6.66 -13.22 -6.57
CA PRO A 197 -7.80 -14.11 -6.33
C PRO A 197 -7.37 -15.57 -6.11
N ASP A 198 -6.36 -16.04 -6.85
CA ASP A 198 -5.79 -17.38 -6.66
C ASP A 198 -4.99 -17.44 -5.35
N PHE A 199 -5.42 -18.33 -4.45
CA PHE A 199 -4.80 -18.54 -3.14
C PHE A 199 -3.37 -19.08 -3.24
N GLY A 200 -3.09 -19.97 -4.22
CA GLY A 200 -1.76 -20.56 -4.41
C GLY A 200 -0.70 -19.52 -4.72
N LEU A 201 -1.05 -18.53 -5.56
CA LEU A 201 -0.15 -17.45 -5.94
C LEU A 201 0.16 -16.51 -4.76
N ARG A 202 -0.84 -16.22 -3.92
CA ARG A 202 -0.66 -15.41 -2.70
C ARG A 202 0.25 -16.12 -1.70
N LYS A 203 -0.02 -17.40 -1.43
CA LYS A 203 0.73 -18.20 -0.45
C LYS A 203 2.21 -18.35 -0.82
N SER A 204 2.54 -18.33 -2.11
CA SER A 204 3.93 -18.45 -2.58
C SER A 204 4.65 -17.10 -2.68
N LEU A 205 3.97 -15.96 -2.54
CA LEU A 205 4.49 -14.63 -2.89
C LEU A 205 5.20 -14.67 -4.25
N ARG A 206 4.52 -15.28 -5.24
CA ARG A 206 5.10 -15.57 -6.55
C ARG A 206 5.67 -14.34 -7.21
N ASP A 207 6.87 -14.46 -7.77
CA ASP A 207 7.51 -13.41 -8.55
C ASP A 207 6.90 -13.34 -9.96
N LEU A 208 6.36 -12.17 -10.32
CA LEU A 208 5.81 -11.84 -11.63
C LEU A 208 6.63 -10.78 -12.37
N SER A 209 7.82 -10.43 -11.88
CA SER A 209 8.70 -9.41 -12.50
C SER A 209 9.10 -9.73 -13.94
N THR A 210 8.98 -11.00 -14.35
CA THR A 210 9.25 -11.45 -15.72
C THR A 210 8.12 -11.15 -16.70
N LEU A 211 6.88 -10.90 -16.23
CA LEU A 211 5.77 -10.48 -17.09
C LEU A 211 6.04 -9.10 -17.67
N ALA A 212 5.78 -8.94 -18.97
CA ALA A 212 6.11 -7.71 -19.68
C ALA A 212 5.51 -6.45 -19.05
N GLN A 213 4.20 -6.50 -18.70
CA GLN A 213 3.47 -5.40 -18.06
C GLN A 213 4.03 -5.08 -16.68
N VAL A 214 4.40 -6.09 -15.89
CA VAL A 214 4.97 -5.89 -14.55
C VAL A 214 6.36 -5.27 -14.65
N ARG A 215 7.21 -5.82 -15.50
CA ARG A 215 8.57 -5.30 -15.73
C ARG A 215 8.54 -3.85 -16.22
N GLU A 216 7.66 -3.50 -17.16
CA GLU A 216 7.48 -2.14 -17.64
C GLU A 216 7.08 -1.20 -16.51
N ALA A 217 6.07 -1.57 -15.72
CA ALA A 217 5.60 -0.76 -14.60
C ALA A 217 6.66 -0.59 -13.50
N LEU A 218 7.53 -1.59 -13.28
CA LEU A 218 8.63 -1.51 -12.31
C LEU A 218 9.75 -0.55 -12.75
N THR A 219 9.94 -0.34 -14.06
CA THR A 219 10.99 0.53 -14.59
C THR A 219 10.61 2.00 -14.68
N THR A 220 9.34 2.34 -14.49
CA THR A 220 8.84 3.72 -14.55
C THR A 220 8.44 4.23 -13.17
N THR A 221 8.45 5.55 -13.00
CA THR A 221 7.90 6.25 -11.82
C THR A 221 6.45 6.72 -12.04
N ALA A 222 5.85 6.42 -13.20
CA ALA A 222 4.47 6.78 -13.50
C ALA A 222 3.50 6.17 -12.48
N LEU A 223 2.52 6.96 -12.07
CA LEU A 223 1.48 6.51 -11.13
C LEU A 223 0.51 5.53 -11.79
N THR A 224 0.34 5.63 -13.10
CA THR A 224 -0.60 4.80 -13.86
C THR A 224 -0.02 4.42 -15.21
N GLY A 225 -0.48 3.30 -15.77
CA GLY A 225 -0.19 2.88 -17.13
C GLY A 225 -1.47 2.57 -17.89
N THR A 226 -1.55 3.12 -19.10
CA THR A 226 -2.70 2.94 -19.99
C THR A 226 -2.91 1.48 -20.39
N ALA A 227 -4.15 1.11 -20.66
CA ALA A 227 -4.51 -0.23 -21.08
C ALA A 227 -3.83 -0.61 -22.41
N HIS A 228 -3.09 -1.71 -22.42
CA HIS A 228 -2.43 -2.24 -23.61
C HIS A 228 -2.51 -3.77 -23.67
N VAL A 229 -2.36 -4.33 -24.85
CA VAL A 229 -2.38 -5.79 -25.06
C VAL A 229 -1.07 -6.40 -24.60
N THR A 230 -1.16 -7.42 -23.75
CA THR A 230 -0.03 -8.18 -23.22
C THR A 230 -0.40 -9.65 -23.04
N ARG A 231 0.38 -10.41 -22.27
CA ARG A 231 0.10 -11.79 -21.88
C ARG A 231 0.08 -11.94 -20.37
N ASP A 232 -0.88 -12.70 -19.88
CA ASP A 232 -0.95 -13.08 -18.47
C ASP A 232 0.07 -14.18 -18.11
N MET A 233 0.05 -14.60 -16.86
CA MET A 233 0.95 -15.67 -16.35
C MET A 233 0.72 -17.07 -16.98
N ASN A 234 -0.39 -17.27 -17.71
CA ASN A 234 -0.75 -18.48 -18.43
C ASN A 234 -0.52 -18.35 -19.94
N ASP A 235 0.22 -17.30 -20.37
CA ASP A 235 0.49 -16.97 -21.77
C ASP A 235 -0.76 -16.62 -22.59
N GLN A 236 -1.89 -16.32 -21.94
CA GLN A 236 -3.11 -15.87 -22.60
C GLN A 236 -3.04 -14.39 -22.94
N LYS A 237 -3.58 -13.98 -24.09
CA LYS A 237 -3.67 -12.58 -24.47
C LYS A 237 -4.70 -11.85 -23.60
N VAL A 238 -4.24 -10.79 -22.94
CA VAL A 238 -5.06 -9.91 -22.09
C VAL A 238 -4.82 -8.45 -22.44
N VAL A 239 -5.74 -7.59 -22.04
CA VAL A 239 -5.50 -6.16 -21.97
C VAL A 239 -5.28 -5.83 -20.50
N ALA A 240 -4.15 -5.21 -20.20
CA ALA A 240 -3.75 -4.87 -18.83
C ALA A 240 -3.62 -3.35 -18.66
N ALA A 241 -4.07 -2.86 -17.51
CA ALA A 241 -3.80 -1.52 -17.01
C ALA A 241 -3.24 -1.61 -15.59
N TYR A 242 -2.49 -0.61 -15.15
CA TYR A 242 -1.98 -0.59 -13.78
C TYR A 242 -2.11 0.79 -13.12
N ALA A 243 -2.13 0.76 -11.78
CA ALA A 243 -1.99 1.93 -10.93
C ALA A 243 -1.05 1.64 -9.75
N ARG A 244 -0.30 2.67 -9.31
CA ARG A 244 0.65 2.56 -8.21
C ARG A 244 0.00 2.96 -6.90
N VAL A 245 0.18 2.15 -5.86
CA VAL A 245 -0.23 2.46 -4.49
C VAL A 245 0.74 3.47 -3.89
N VAL A 246 0.25 4.66 -3.59
CA VAL A 246 1.06 5.72 -2.96
C VAL A 246 1.49 5.28 -1.55
N GLY A 247 2.73 5.53 -1.22
CA GLY A 247 3.38 5.11 0.03
C GLY A 247 4.33 3.93 -0.21
N PRO A 248 3.88 2.68 -0.16
CA PRO A 248 4.76 1.51 -0.32
C PRO A 248 5.24 1.27 -1.76
N GLY A 249 4.68 1.99 -2.75
CA GLY A 249 5.07 1.86 -4.14
C GLY A 249 4.63 0.56 -4.83
N TRP A 250 3.67 -0.17 -4.25
CA TRP A 250 3.11 -1.37 -4.84
C TRP A 250 2.36 -1.07 -6.13
N LEU A 251 2.18 -2.07 -6.97
CA LEU A 251 1.49 -1.95 -8.26
C LEU A 251 0.23 -2.81 -8.26
N VAL A 252 -0.89 -2.19 -8.59
CA VAL A 252 -2.16 -2.86 -8.85
C VAL A 252 -2.30 -3.06 -10.35
N PHE A 253 -2.51 -4.29 -10.78
CA PHE A 253 -2.83 -4.63 -12.16
C PHE A 253 -4.27 -5.07 -12.27
N VAL A 254 -4.91 -4.69 -13.38
CA VAL A 254 -6.22 -5.16 -13.79
C VAL A 254 -6.08 -5.70 -15.21
N GLU A 255 -6.42 -6.96 -15.39
CA GLU A 255 -6.30 -7.68 -16.67
C GLU A 255 -7.66 -8.19 -17.13
N LEU A 256 -7.96 -8.01 -18.41
CA LEU A 256 -9.18 -8.52 -19.06
C LEU A 256 -8.79 -9.37 -20.26
N PRO A 257 -9.32 -10.60 -20.40
CA PRO A 257 -9.09 -11.44 -21.59
C PRO A 257 -9.46 -10.72 -22.89
N ILE A 258 -8.65 -10.90 -23.93
CA ILE A 258 -8.78 -10.16 -25.18
C ILE A 258 -10.12 -10.42 -25.89
N ASP A 259 -10.71 -11.59 -25.74
CA ASP A 259 -12.01 -11.94 -26.29
C ASP A 259 -13.18 -11.20 -25.60
N GLU A 260 -13.08 -10.92 -24.29
CA GLU A 260 -14.01 -9.99 -23.61
C GLU A 260 -13.78 -8.53 -23.97
N TRP A 261 -12.55 -8.18 -24.31
CA TRP A 261 -12.21 -6.84 -24.74
C TRP A 261 -12.80 -6.49 -26.11
N THR A 262 -12.86 -7.47 -27.01
CA THR A 262 -13.28 -7.27 -28.40
C THR A 262 -14.80 -7.44 -28.60
N ASN A 263 -15.50 -8.10 -27.72
CA ASN A 263 -16.96 -8.30 -27.73
C ASN A 263 -17.67 -7.20 -26.93
#